data_4a8a9675f12345b675e8c5398c5acb3c
#
_entry.id   4a8a9675f12345b675e8c5398c5acb3c
#
_cell.length_a   1.000
_cell.length_b   1.000
_cell.length_c   1.000
_cell.angle_alpha   90.00
_cell.angle_beta   90.00
_cell.angle_gamma   90.00
#
_symmetry.space_group_name_H-M   'P 1'
#
loop_
_entity.id
_entity.type
_entity.pdbx_description
1 polymer ?
#
loop_
_entity_poly.entity_id
_entity_poly.type
_entity_poly.pdbx_seq_one_letter_code
_entity_poly.pdbx_strand_id
1 'polypeptide(L)'
;GDGNTVEIAVVDGVADVAYIPNEKIIGLSKINRIVRFFAQRPQVQERLTQQILVALQTLLDTDSVAVRIKATHYCVKSRGVMDTSSQTETTALGGQFKANPTARAEFLS
;
A
#
# COMPACT_ATOMS: atom_id res chain seq x y z
N GLY A 1 -3.48 -5.22 17.59
CA GLY A 1 -2.39 -6.01 17.08
C GLY A 1 -1.05 -5.49 17.50
N ASP A 2 -0.06 -6.30 17.29
CA ASP A 2 1.30 -5.97 17.68
C ASP A 2 2.05 -5.18 16.60
N GLY A 3 1.37 -4.81 15.56
CA GLY A 3 1.98 -4.08 14.46
C GLY A 3 1.63 -2.62 14.45
N ASN A 4 2.26 -1.90 13.58
CA ASN A 4 1.99 -0.50 13.31
C ASN A 4 1.31 -0.34 11.97
N THR A 5 0.36 0.57 11.89
CA THR A 5 -0.35 0.88 10.65
C THR A 5 -0.21 2.36 10.34
N VAL A 6 0.11 2.66 9.09
CA VAL A 6 0.32 4.02 8.62
C VAL A 6 -0.53 4.24 7.37
N GLU A 7 -1.21 5.38 7.31
CA GLU A 7 -1.93 5.79 6.12
C GLU A 7 -1.12 6.88 5.42
N ILE A 8 -0.85 6.70 4.13
CA ILE A 8 -0.02 7.61 3.36
C ILE A 8 -0.79 8.10 2.15
N ALA A 9 -0.93 9.41 2.05
CA ALA A 9 -1.55 10.02 0.88
C ALA A 9 -0.63 9.88 -0.33
N VAL A 10 -1.18 9.41 -1.43
CA VAL A 10 -0.46 9.28 -2.70
C VAL A 10 -1.27 9.96 -3.78
N VAL A 11 -0.73 10.03 -5.00
CA VAL A 11 -1.44 10.65 -6.11
C VAL A 11 -2.75 9.89 -6.36
N ASP A 12 -3.85 10.62 -6.29
CA ASP A 12 -5.20 10.11 -6.54
C ASP A 12 -5.63 8.97 -5.63
N GLY A 13 -5.04 8.87 -4.43
CA GLY A 13 -5.43 7.79 -3.55
C GLY A 13 -4.75 7.78 -2.21
N VAL A 14 -4.85 6.62 -1.57
CA VAL A 14 -4.30 6.39 -0.24
C VAL A 14 -3.61 5.02 -0.23
N ALA A 15 -2.44 4.97 0.39
CA ALA A 15 -1.75 3.71 0.65
C ALA A 15 -1.80 3.43 2.16
N ASP A 16 -2.31 2.28 2.53
CA ASP A 16 -2.27 1.79 3.89
C ASP A 16 -1.13 0.79 4.01
N VAL A 17 -0.27 1.00 4.97
CA VAL A 17 0.87 0.12 5.23
C VAL A 17 0.78 -0.36 6.67
N ALA A 18 0.82 -1.67 6.86
CA ALA A 18 0.95 -2.26 8.17
C ALA A 18 2.23 -3.08 8.22
N TYR A 19 2.88 -3.08 9.37
CA TYR A 19 4.09 -3.88 9.54
C TYR A 19 4.22 -4.31 10.99
N ILE A 20 4.83 -5.48 11.16
CA ILE A 20 5.20 -5.97 12.49
C ILE A 20 6.70 -5.72 12.60
N PRO A 21 7.12 -4.79 13.48
CA PRO A 21 8.51 -4.40 13.53
C PRO A 21 9.40 -5.52 14.04
N ASN A 22 10.59 -5.58 13.48
CA ASN A 22 11.68 -6.36 14.00
C ASN A 22 12.45 -5.47 14.98
N GLU A 23 13.68 -5.78 15.29
CA GLU A 23 14.47 -5.02 16.25
C GLU A 23 14.82 -3.61 15.76
N LYS A 24 14.75 -3.36 14.47
CA LYS A 24 15.09 -2.06 13.91
C LYS A 24 13.97 -1.06 14.11
N ILE A 25 14.34 0.14 14.53
CA ILE A 25 13.44 1.28 14.59
C ILE A 25 13.70 2.13 13.35
N ILE A 26 12.68 2.26 12.51
CA ILE A 26 12.77 3.04 11.28
C ILE A 26 11.76 4.16 11.35
N GLY A 27 12.20 5.36 11.01
CA GLY A 27 11.33 6.51 11.01
C GLY A 27 10.24 6.42 9.95
N LEU A 28 9.05 6.90 10.28
CA LEU A 28 7.92 6.92 9.37
C LEU A 28 8.22 7.68 8.07
N SER A 29 9.12 8.65 8.13
CA SER A 29 9.51 9.42 6.95
C SER A 29 10.13 8.56 5.86
N LYS A 30 10.86 7.51 6.23
CA LYS A 30 11.46 6.60 5.25
C LYS A 30 10.41 5.74 4.58
N ILE A 31 9.43 5.25 5.34
CA ILE A 31 8.32 4.48 4.81
C ILE A 31 7.53 5.34 3.82
N ASN A 32 7.19 6.55 4.24
CA ASN A 32 6.48 7.52 3.44
C ASN A 32 7.21 7.81 2.12
N ARG A 33 8.51 7.99 2.20
CA ARG A 33 9.34 8.29 1.03
C ARG A 33 9.32 7.14 0.02
N ILE A 34 9.43 5.91 0.49
CA ILE A 34 9.40 4.73 -0.38
C ILE A 34 8.06 4.61 -1.07
N VAL A 35 6.97 4.69 -0.31
CA VAL A 35 5.63 4.58 -0.87
C VAL A 35 5.39 5.65 -1.92
N ARG A 36 5.73 6.89 -1.63
CA ARG A 36 5.54 8.01 -2.57
C ARG A 36 6.42 7.89 -3.80
N PHE A 37 7.63 7.39 -3.63
CA PHE A 37 8.53 7.20 -4.76
C PHE A 37 7.93 6.26 -5.80
N PHE A 38 7.45 5.11 -5.36
CA PHE A 38 6.84 4.15 -6.27
C PHE A 38 5.48 4.64 -6.80
N ALA A 39 4.70 5.31 -5.97
CA ALA A 39 3.37 5.76 -6.36
C ALA A 39 3.38 6.89 -7.41
N GLN A 40 4.51 7.53 -7.63
CA GLN A 40 4.62 8.55 -8.66
C GLN A 40 4.71 7.97 -10.08
N ARG A 41 4.98 6.68 -10.19
CA ARG A 41 5.20 6.06 -11.49
C ARG A 41 3.89 5.58 -12.10
N PRO A 42 3.66 5.83 -13.39
CA PRO A 42 2.52 5.25 -14.07
C PRO A 42 2.77 3.76 -14.26
N GLN A 43 2.08 2.94 -13.53
CA GLN A 43 2.21 1.49 -13.63
C GLN A 43 0.89 0.82 -13.30
N VAL A 44 0.83 -0.46 -13.65
CA VAL A 44 -0.26 -1.31 -13.22
C VAL A 44 -0.24 -1.38 -11.69
N GLN A 45 -1.38 -1.13 -11.09
CA GLN A 45 -1.48 -0.98 -9.64
C GLN A 45 -1.04 -2.22 -8.86
N GLU A 46 -1.33 -3.41 -9.39
CA GLU A 46 -0.91 -4.65 -8.76
C GLU A 46 0.62 -4.77 -8.67
N ARG A 47 1.30 -4.40 -9.76
CA ARG A 47 2.76 -4.40 -9.77
C ARG A 47 3.31 -3.39 -8.79
N LEU A 48 2.72 -2.20 -8.76
CA LEU A 48 3.12 -1.15 -7.85
C LEU A 48 3.02 -1.62 -6.40
N THR A 49 1.91 -2.21 -6.04
CA THR A 49 1.66 -2.68 -4.68
C THR A 49 2.68 -3.74 -4.26
N GLN A 50 3.00 -4.68 -5.16
CA GLN A 50 4.02 -5.71 -4.91
C GLN A 50 5.41 -5.10 -4.77
N GLN A 51 5.75 -4.12 -5.58
CA GLN A 51 7.05 -3.46 -5.50
C GLN A 51 7.21 -2.72 -4.17
N ILE A 52 6.17 -2.05 -3.73
CA ILE A 52 6.18 -1.37 -2.43
C ILE A 52 6.35 -2.38 -1.30
N LEU A 53 5.62 -3.50 -1.37
CA LEU A 53 5.77 -4.55 -0.36
C LEU A 53 7.21 -5.01 -0.22
N VAL A 54 7.84 -5.37 -1.33
CA VAL A 54 9.22 -5.88 -1.31
C VAL A 54 10.19 -4.81 -0.81
N ALA A 55 10.02 -3.57 -1.25
CA ALA A 55 10.88 -2.48 -0.81
C ALA A 55 10.76 -2.26 0.70
N LEU A 56 9.56 -2.30 1.24
CA LEU A 56 9.34 -2.13 2.67
C LEU A 56 9.83 -3.31 3.50
N GLN A 57 9.65 -4.52 2.99
CA GLN A 57 10.20 -5.71 3.64
C GLN A 57 11.72 -5.60 3.77
N THR A 58 12.37 -5.09 2.75
CA THR A 58 13.82 -4.88 2.77
C THR A 58 14.21 -3.78 3.74
N LEU A 59 13.53 -2.64 3.67
CA LEU A 59 13.83 -1.50 4.53
C LEU A 59 13.63 -1.85 6.01
N LEU A 60 12.52 -2.51 6.33
CA LEU A 60 12.14 -2.80 7.71
C LEU A 60 12.76 -4.09 8.25
N ASP A 61 13.44 -4.83 7.39
CA ASP A 61 14.09 -6.09 7.72
C ASP A 61 13.10 -7.07 8.37
N THR A 62 11.92 -7.18 7.77
CA THR A 62 10.88 -8.10 8.19
C THR A 62 10.02 -8.48 7.01
N ASP A 63 9.58 -9.73 6.98
CA ASP A 63 8.62 -10.17 5.95
C ASP A 63 7.20 -9.75 6.28
N SER A 64 6.93 -9.41 7.54
CA SER A 64 5.58 -9.12 8.02
C SER A 64 5.19 -7.68 7.71
N VAL A 65 4.86 -7.46 6.45
CA VAL A 65 4.42 -6.17 5.91
C VAL A 65 3.18 -6.40 5.08
N ALA A 66 2.26 -5.47 5.12
CA ALA A 66 1.07 -5.47 4.28
C ALA A 66 0.89 -4.09 3.67
N VAL A 67 0.50 -4.06 2.40
CA VAL A 67 0.29 -2.82 1.65
C VAL A 67 -1.06 -2.91 0.95
N ARG A 68 -1.84 -1.85 1.06
CA ARG A 68 -3.10 -1.73 0.34
C ARG A 68 -3.18 -0.35 -0.27
N ILE A 69 -3.42 -0.28 -1.58
CA ILE A 69 -3.55 0.98 -2.27
C ILE A 69 -4.98 1.10 -2.78
N LYS A 70 -5.62 2.19 -2.39
CA LYS A 70 -6.94 2.58 -2.87
C LYS A 70 -6.75 3.81 -3.72
N ALA A 71 -7.15 3.74 -4.97
CA ALA A 71 -6.97 4.85 -5.90
C ALA A 71 -8.25 5.13 -6.65
N THR A 72 -8.45 6.40 -6.97
CA THR A 72 -9.57 6.85 -7.77
C THR A 72 -9.09 7.10 -9.18
N HIS A 73 -9.76 6.49 -10.14
CA HIS A 73 -9.49 6.73 -11.55
C HIS A 73 -10.63 7.52 -12.16
N TYR A 74 -10.28 8.49 -12.97
CA TYR A 74 -11.25 9.28 -13.72
C TYR A 74 -11.23 8.83 -15.17
N CYS A 75 -12.38 8.39 -15.66
CA CYS A 75 -12.55 8.05 -17.05
C CYS A 75 -13.31 9.17 -17.74
N VAL A 76 -12.67 9.77 -18.73
CA VAL A 76 -13.32 10.77 -19.56
C VAL A 76 -13.87 10.07 -20.78
N LYS A 77 -15.20 10.10 -20.93
CA LYS A 77 -15.82 9.56 -22.13
C LYS A 77 -15.82 10.63 -23.20
N SER A 78 -15.61 10.22 -24.42
CA SER A 78 -15.60 11.14 -25.55
C SER A 78 -16.95 11.85 -25.71
N ARG A 79 -16.91 13.00 -26.35
CA ARG A 79 -18.08 13.80 -26.72
C ARG A 79 -18.81 14.45 -25.55
N GLY A 80 -18.07 15.00 -24.64
CA GLY A 80 -18.64 15.84 -23.61
C GLY A 80 -19.47 15.13 -22.58
N VAL A 81 -19.38 13.81 -22.54
CA VAL A 81 -20.02 13.06 -21.47
C VAL A 81 -19.16 13.25 -20.22
N MET A 82 -19.85 13.43 -19.09
CA MET A 82 -19.18 13.68 -17.84
C MET A 82 -18.15 12.61 -17.48
N ASP A 83 -17.19 13.06 -16.71
CA ASP A 83 -16.20 12.19 -16.10
C ASP A 83 -16.88 11.19 -15.19
N THR A 84 -16.50 9.95 -15.32
CA THR A 84 -16.90 8.93 -14.35
C THR A 84 -15.69 8.57 -13.53
N SER A 85 -15.90 8.35 -12.24
CA SER A 85 -14.83 7.92 -11.36
C SER A 85 -15.07 6.47 -10.95
N SER A 86 -13.99 5.73 -10.80
CA SER A 86 -14.02 4.39 -10.23
C SER A 86 -12.89 4.27 -9.24
N GLN A 87 -13.11 3.46 -8.21
CA GLN A 87 -12.07 3.16 -7.24
C GLN A 87 -11.52 1.78 -7.51
N THR A 88 -10.21 1.67 -7.39
CA THR A 88 -9.53 0.39 -7.43
C THR A 88 -8.82 0.16 -6.12
N GLU A 89 -8.72 -1.09 -5.74
CA GLU A 89 -8.04 -1.47 -4.52
C GLU A 89 -7.16 -2.67 -4.82
N THR A 90 -5.89 -2.57 -4.46
CA THR A 90 -4.95 -3.67 -4.58
C THR A 90 -4.27 -3.90 -3.25
N THR A 91 -3.98 -5.15 -2.94
CA THR A 91 -3.41 -5.55 -1.67
C THR A 91 -2.26 -6.52 -1.90
N ALA A 92 -1.18 -6.33 -1.15
CA ALA A 92 -0.06 -7.24 -1.12
C ALA A 92 0.25 -7.57 0.34
N LEU A 93 0.39 -8.85 0.63
CA LEU A 93 0.56 -9.34 1.99
C LEU A 93 1.83 -10.17 2.07
N GLY A 94 2.57 -10.01 3.17
CA GLY A 94 3.76 -10.79 3.43
C GLY A 94 3.84 -11.24 4.88
N GLY A 95 4.64 -12.27 5.14
CA GLY A 95 4.90 -12.76 6.48
C GLY A 95 3.63 -13.13 7.24
N GLN A 96 3.47 -12.60 8.43
CA GLN A 96 2.31 -12.87 9.29
C GLN A 96 1.00 -12.38 8.70
N PHE A 97 1.02 -11.32 7.91
CA PHE A 97 -0.20 -10.84 7.26
C PHE A 97 -0.71 -11.81 6.20
N LYS A 98 0.17 -12.63 5.66
CA LYS A 98 -0.19 -13.68 4.72
C LYS A 98 -0.55 -14.97 5.43
N ALA A 99 0.21 -15.34 6.45
CA ALA A 99 0.09 -16.63 7.12
C ALA A 99 -0.97 -16.66 8.22
N ASN A 100 -1.20 -15.53 8.91
CA ASN A 100 -2.09 -15.45 10.05
C ASN A 100 -3.42 -14.82 9.66
N PRO A 101 -4.53 -15.58 9.66
CA PRO A 101 -5.82 -15.05 9.27
C PRO A 101 -6.29 -13.86 10.13
N THR A 102 -5.95 -13.86 11.41
CA THR A 102 -6.35 -12.77 12.32
C THR A 102 -5.64 -11.48 11.94
N ALA A 103 -4.33 -11.54 11.72
CA ALA A 103 -3.56 -10.37 11.32
C ALA A 103 -4.04 -9.81 9.98
N ARG A 104 -4.32 -10.70 9.03
CA ARG A 104 -4.84 -10.31 7.72
C ARG A 104 -6.20 -9.64 7.85
N ALA A 105 -7.09 -10.21 8.65
CA ALA A 105 -8.44 -9.67 8.85
C ALA A 105 -8.39 -8.28 9.49
N GLU A 106 -7.52 -8.09 10.47
CA GLU A 106 -7.34 -6.78 11.11
C GLU A 106 -6.89 -5.73 10.10
N PHE A 107 -5.93 -6.08 9.25
CA PHE A 107 -5.43 -5.14 8.26
C PHE A 107 -6.52 -4.78 7.24
N LEU A 108 -7.29 -5.75 6.80
CA LEU A 108 -8.30 -5.55 5.76
C LEU A 108 -9.61 -4.96 6.26
N SER A 109 -9.79 -4.91 7.56
CA SER A 109 -11.04 -4.39 8.14
C SER A 109 -11.17 -2.87 8.02
#